data_465aeecb1f098e6aeacbafe69ee38749
#
_entry.id   465aeecb1f098e6aeacbafe69ee38749
#
_cell.length_a   1.000
_cell.length_b   1.000
_cell.length_c   1.000
_cell.angle_alpha   90.00
_cell.angle_beta   90.00
_cell.angle_gamma   90.00
#
_symmetry.space_group_name_H-M   'P 1'
#
loop_
_entity.id
_entity.type
_entity.pdbx_description
1 polymer ?
#
loop_
_entity_poly.entity_id
_entity_poly.type
_entity_poly.pdbx_seq_one_letter_code
_entity_poly.pdbx_strand_id
1 'polypeptide(L)'
;MVVPSGSEVYAPVFDPGNKLLHFADDQRVAEGGIVPIETPLVIHGTSPVEFTFSATDPTCGLKSDLSGSSLKIDTPTDATIFTFGIGKTGPHTGEFGLFRYTGTSLNPGGCFLQVAKEKVQDVNFVALSFEPYVTGVKDVEARESQPVRKRVEHGRVVIVKAGRKYNVNGQHIK
;
A
#
# COMPACT_ATOMS: atom_id res chain seq x y z
N MET A 1 1.76 20.88 -6.51
CA MET A 1 2.02 20.82 -5.05
C MET A 1 3.42 20.26 -4.83
N VAL A 2 4.22 20.89 -4.00
CA VAL A 2 5.57 20.41 -3.63
C VAL A 2 5.49 19.63 -2.32
N VAL A 3 6.13 18.47 -2.26
CA VAL A 3 6.16 17.63 -1.06
C VAL A 3 7.09 18.25 -0.02
N PRO A 4 6.58 18.62 1.16
CA PRO A 4 7.37 19.26 2.20
C PRO A 4 8.30 18.28 2.93
N SER A 5 9.31 18.85 3.60
CA SER A 5 10.23 18.08 4.44
C SER A 5 9.52 17.34 5.57
N GLY A 6 9.94 16.11 5.84
CA GLY A 6 9.37 15.27 6.90
C GLY A 6 8.00 14.69 6.57
N SER A 7 7.53 14.80 5.33
CA SER A 7 6.30 14.17 4.84
C SER A 7 6.56 13.11 3.81
N GLU A 8 5.76 12.07 3.84
CA GLU A 8 5.72 11.04 2.82
C GLU A 8 4.40 11.15 2.07
N VAL A 9 4.48 11.21 0.75
CA VAL A 9 3.31 11.32 -0.12
C VAL A 9 3.28 10.12 -1.05
N TYR A 10 2.19 9.39 -1.05
CA TYR A 10 2.04 8.15 -1.81
C TYR A 10 0.90 8.24 -2.82
N ALA A 11 1.12 7.65 -4.00
CA ALA A 11 0.08 7.29 -4.96
C ALA A 11 -0.27 5.81 -4.73
N PRO A 12 -1.30 5.49 -3.93
CA PRO A 12 -1.53 4.12 -3.52
C PRO A 12 -2.13 3.26 -4.63
N VAL A 13 -1.82 1.96 -4.58
CA VAL A 13 -2.31 0.94 -5.51
C VAL A 13 -3.17 -0.08 -4.77
N PHE A 14 -4.34 -0.39 -5.33
CA PHE A 14 -5.27 -1.36 -4.74
C PHE A 14 -4.97 -2.79 -5.21
N ASP A 15 -4.79 -3.69 -4.25
CA ASP A 15 -4.72 -5.14 -4.48
C ASP A 15 -6.07 -5.79 -4.18
N PRO A 16 -6.84 -6.16 -5.19
CA PRO A 16 -8.14 -6.80 -5.00
C PRO A 16 -8.02 -8.23 -4.42
N GLY A 17 -6.89 -8.89 -4.61
CA GLY A 17 -6.65 -10.26 -4.12
C GLY A 17 -6.52 -10.31 -2.60
N ASN A 18 -5.75 -9.37 -2.03
CA ASN A 18 -5.53 -9.27 -0.59
C ASN A 18 -6.45 -8.27 0.10
N LYS A 19 -7.25 -7.51 -0.65
CA LYS A 19 -8.15 -6.44 -0.15
C LYS A 19 -7.39 -5.35 0.62
N LEU A 20 -6.25 -4.94 0.05
CA LEU A 20 -5.34 -3.97 0.64
C LEU A 20 -5.13 -2.79 -0.29
N LEU A 21 -4.99 -1.60 0.26
CA LEU A 21 -4.47 -0.44 -0.42
C LEU A 21 -3.00 -0.29 -0.03
N HIS A 22 -2.10 -0.51 -0.99
CA HIS A 22 -0.65 -0.50 -0.78
C HIS A 22 -0.06 0.88 -1.02
N PHE A 23 0.88 1.24 -0.15
CA PHE A 23 1.71 2.44 -0.19
C PHE A 23 3.15 2.00 -0.45
N ALA A 24 3.43 1.63 -1.70
CA ALA A 24 4.72 1.11 -2.10
C ALA A 24 5.76 2.23 -2.27
N ASP A 25 7.02 1.93 -2.00
CA ASP A 25 8.13 2.91 -2.08
C ASP A 25 8.34 3.46 -3.50
N ASP A 26 8.09 2.66 -4.54
CA ASP A 26 8.15 3.09 -5.94
C ASP A 26 6.99 4.01 -6.36
N GLN A 27 5.95 4.10 -5.54
CA GLN A 27 4.80 5.01 -5.68
C GLN A 27 4.87 6.18 -4.69
N ARG A 28 6.02 6.40 -4.06
CA ARG A 28 6.28 7.51 -3.16
C ARG A 28 6.87 8.71 -3.90
N VAL A 29 6.32 9.88 -3.63
CA VAL A 29 6.93 11.14 -4.07
C VAL A 29 7.91 11.59 -3.01
N ALA A 30 9.18 11.72 -3.40
CA ALA A 30 10.24 12.17 -2.50
C ALA A 30 10.03 13.63 -2.05
N GLU A 31 10.65 14.01 -0.94
CA GLU A 31 10.73 15.39 -0.47
C GLU A 31 11.22 16.33 -1.60
N GLY A 32 10.60 17.48 -1.73
CA GLY A 32 10.85 18.43 -2.83
C GLY A 32 10.26 18.00 -4.19
N GLY A 33 9.77 16.78 -4.30
CA GLY A 33 9.08 16.30 -5.49
C GLY A 33 7.78 17.06 -5.74
N ILE A 34 7.37 17.14 -6.99
CA ILE A 34 6.18 17.88 -7.39
C ILE A 34 5.06 16.91 -7.77
N VAL A 35 3.90 17.11 -7.18
CA VAL A 35 2.69 16.35 -7.46
C VAL A 35 1.81 17.14 -8.42
N PRO A 36 1.32 16.52 -9.51
CA PRO A 36 0.36 17.15 -10.42
C PRO A 36 -0.93 17.58 -9.72
N ILE A 37 -1.61 18.55 -10.33
CA ILE A 37 -2.96 18.94 -9.91
C ILE A 37 -3.91 17.74 -10.11
N GLU A 38 -4.89 17.62 -9.22
CA GLU A 38 -5.95 16.59 -9.28
C GLU A 38 -5.47 15.13 -9.13
N THR A 39 -4.22 14.90 -8.68
CA THR A 39 -3.75 13.55 -8.35
C THR A 39 -4.16 13.22 -6.90
N PRO A 40 -5.06 12.26 -6.67
CA PRO A 40 -5.42 11.83 -5.33
C PRO A 40 -4.25 11.10 -4.66
N LEU A 41 -3.83 11.60 -3.50
CA LEU A 41 -2.67 11.12 -2.77
C LEU A 41 -3.01 10.91 -1.31
N VAL A 42 -2.21 10.08 -0.67
CA VAL A 42 -2.22 9.94 0.79
C VAL A 42 -0.94 10.53 1.35
N ILE A 43 -1.10 11.37 2.36
CA ILE A 43 0.02 12.01 3.07
C ILE A 43 0.18 11.29 4.40
N HIS A 44 1.37 10.77 4.61
CA HIS A 44 1.78 10.18 5.88
C HIS A 44 2.79 11.11 6.56
N GLY A 45 2.51 11.52 7.79
CA GLY A 45 3.37 12.42 8.54
C GLY A 45 2.84 12.68 9.95
N THR A 46 3.70 13.12 10.83
CA THR A 46 3.42 13.31 12.27
C THR A 46 3.16 14.75 12.69
N SER A 47 3.25 15.70 11.78
CA SER A 47 3.14 17.15 12.07
C SER A 47 2.20 17.84 11.09
N PRO A 48 1.67 19.02 11.44
CA PRO A 48 1.01 19.90 10.47
C PRO A 48 1.95 20.14 9.29
N VAL A 49 1.46 19.93 8.08
CA VAL A 49 2.24 20.01 6.86
C VAL A 49 1.77 21.21 6.05
N GLU A 50 2.67 22.13 5.73
CA GLU A 50 2.42 23.21 4.78
C GLU A 50 2.84 22.78 3.38
N PHE A 51 1.90 22.90 2.43
CA PHE A 51 2.16 22.64 1.03
C PHE A 51 2.40 23.94 0.28
N THR A 52 3.46 23.97 -0.51
CA THR A 52 3.70 25.03 -1.48
C THR A 52 3.22 24.58 -2.86
N PHE A 53 2.75 25.54 -3.66
CA PHE A 53 2.34 25.27 -5.04
C PHE A 53 3.40 25.77 -5.99
N SER A 54 3.77 24.93 -6.99
CA SER A 54 4.67 25.31 -8.07
C SER A 54 3.86 25.69 -9.31
N ALA A 55 4.34 26.67 -10.05
CA ALA A 55 3.75 27.06 -11.33
C ALA A 55 4.11 26.11 -12.47
N THR A 56 5.04 25.15 -12.24
CA THR A 56 5.40 24.13 -13.22
C THR A 56 4.39 23.00 -13.19
N ASP A 57 3.95 22.56 -14.36
CA ASP A 57 3.09 21.37 -14.53
C ASP A 57 3.99 20.14 -14.69
N PRO A 58 4.22 19.38 -13.62
CA PRO A 58 5.10 18.21 -13.71
C PRO A 58 4.31 17.01 -14.21
N THR A 59 4.89 16.31 -15.14
CA THR A 59 4.47 14.94 -15.45
C THR A 59 5.18 14.00 -14.47
N CYS A 60 4.56 13.69 -13.34
CA CYS A 60 5.02 12.53 -12.57
C CYS A 60 4.31 11.28 -13.13
N GLY A 61 5.06 10.22 -13.39
CA GLY A 61 4.54 8.95 -13.90
C GLY A 61 3.74 8.14 -12.87
N LEU A 62 3.41 8.72 -11.72
CA LEU A 62 2.70 8.05 -10.64
C LEU A 62 1.23 7.84 -11.00
N LYS A 63 0.75 6.64 -10.75
CA LYS A 63 -0.65 6.25 -10.94
C LYS A 63 -1.23 5.88 -9.58
N SER A 64 -2.22 6.64 -9.14
CA SER A 64 -3.01 6.33 -7.96
C SER A 64 -4.30 5.63 -8.38
N ASP A 65 -4.67 4.56 -7.67
CA ASP A 65 -6.00 3.94 -7.82
C ASP A 65 -7.10 4.69 -7.05
N LEU A 66 -6.71 5.70 -6.27
CA LEU A 66 -7.67 6.62 -5.68
C LEU A 66 -8.23 7.58 -6.73
N SER A 67 -9.45 7.97 -6.53
CA SER A 67 -10.14 9.00 -7.29
C SER A 67 -10.51 10.16 -6.37
N GLY A 68 -10.63 11.35 -6.94
CA GLY A 68 -11.11 12.54 -6.24
C GLY A 68 -12.06 13.31 -7.12
N SER A 69 -12.85 14.19 -6.54
CA SER A 69 -13.72 15.09 -7.31
C SER A 69 -13.84 16.46 -6.63
N SER A 70 -13.67 17.50 -7.41
CA SER A 70 -13.97 18.88 -7.00
C SER A 70 -15.46 19.21 -7.03
N LEU A 71 -16.29 18.32 -7.62
CA LEU A 71 -17.72 18.44 -7.72
C LEU A 71 -18.42 17.31 -6.98
N LYS A 72 -19.71 17.52 -6.65
CA LYS A 72 -20.58 16.43 -6.20
C LYS A 72 -20.76 15.44 -7.34
N ILE A 73 -20.56 14.16 -7.06
CA ILE A 73 -20.76 13.07 -8.04
C ILE A 73 -21.75 12.05 -7.50
N ASP A 74 -22.55 11.48 -8.38
CA ASP A 74 -23.43 10.36 -8.03
C ASP A 74 -22.65 9.06 -7.95
N THR A 75 -23.04 8.18 -7.04
CA THR A 75 -22.40 6.87 -6.89
C THR A 75 -22.72 6.01 -8.13
N PRO A 76 -21.69 5.49 -8.83
CA PRO A 76 -21.89 4.67 -10.03
C PRO A 76 -22.61 3.37 -9.69
N THR A 77 -23.41 2.87 -10.65
CA THR A 77 -24.19 1.64 -10.47
C THR A 77 -23.39 0.37 -10.74
N ASP A 78 -22.31 0.45 -11.48
CA ASP A 78 -21.43 -0.64 -11.92
C ASP A 78 -20.16 -0.81 -11.07
N ALA A 79 -19.91 0.11 -10.15
CA ALA A 79 -18.76 0.08 -9.26
C ALA A 79 -19.15 0.12 -7.78
N THR A 80 -18.23 -0.26 -6.93
CA THR A 80 -18.28 -0.09 -5.48
C THR A 80 -17.33 1.03 -5.10
N ILE A 81 -17.81 1.93 -4.27
CA ILE A 81 -17.02 3.02 -3.71
C ILE A 81 -16.59 2.66 -2.28
N PHE A 82 -15.35 2.96 -1.96
CA PHE A 82 -14.82 2.90 -0.61
C PHE A 82 -14.28 4.27 -0.21
N THR A 83 -14.62 4.71 0.99
CA THR A 83 -14.19 6.01 1.55
C THR A 83 -13.37 5.82 2.81
N PHE A 84 -12.42 6.72 3.05
CA PHE A 84 -11.63 6.70 4.28
C PHE A 84 -12.48 6.94 5.51
N GLY A 85 -12.21 6.21 6.58
CA GLY A 85 -12.89 6.33 7.83
C GLY A 85 -12.30 5.48 8.95
N ILE A 86 -12.89 5.62 10.13
CA ILE A 86 -12.61 4.77 11.29
C ILE A 86 -13.85 3.90 11.53
N GLY A 87 -13.63 2.60 11.68
CA GLY A 87 -14.70 1.65 11.96
C GLY A 87 -15.44 2.00 13.26
N LYS A 88 -16.75 2.11 13.18
CA LYS A 88 -17.60 2.45 14.34
C LYS A 88 -18.18 1.22 15.01
N THR A 89 -18.37 0.15 14.25
CA THR A 89 -19.02 -1.09 14.71
C THR A 89 -18.45 -2.29 13.94
N GLY A 90 -18.61 -3.50 14.49
CA GLY A 90 -18.20 -4.75 13.85
C GLY A 90 -16.71 -5.08 14.02
N PRO A 91 -16.18 -6.00 13.19
CA PRO A 91 -14.84 -6.55 13.37
C PRO A 91 -13.70 -5.51 13.20
N HIS A 92 -13.96 -4.40 12.51
CA HIS A 92 -12.98 -3.34 12.24
C HIS A 92 -13.22 -2.09 13.10
N THR A 93 -13.82 -2.25 14.28
CA THR A 93 -14.06 -1.14 15.21
C THR A 93 -12.74 -0.52 15.68
N GLY A 94 -12.57 0.79 15.49
CA GLY A 94 -11.37 1.54 15.82
C GLY A 94 -10.26 1.49 14.76
N GLU A 95 -10.38 0.65 13.74
CA GLU A 95 -9.42 0.58 12.64
C GLU A 95 -9.65 1.72 11.65
N PHE A 96 -8.56 2.35 11.21
CA PHE A 96 -8.59 3.31 10.12
C PHE A 96 -8.34 2.60 8.79
N GLY A 97 -9.17 2.88 7.79
CA GLY A 97 -9.06 2.28 6.47
C GLY A 97 -10.15 2.78 5.54
N LEU A 98 -10.41 2.03 4.49
CA LEU A 98 -11.43 2.34 3.50
C LEU A 98 -12.66 1.46 3.74
N PHE A 99 -13.80 2.07 3.98
CA PHE A 99 -15.07 1.39 4.20
C PHE A 99 -15.98 1.53 2.98
N ARG A 100 -16.74 0.46 2.68
CA ARG A 100 -17.72 0.49 1.61
C ARG A 100 -18.71 1.62 1.84
N TYR A 101 -18.85 2.49 0.86
CA TYR A 101 -19.79 3.60 0.87
C TYR A 101 -21.16 3.14 0.36
N THR A 102 -22.20 3.47 1.09
CA THR A 102 -23.60 3.09 0.77
C THR A 102 -24.48 4.27 0.40
N GLY A 103 -23.92 5.48 0.38
CA GLY A 103 -24.65 6.67 -0.05
C GLY A 103 -24.85 6.74 -1.55
N THR A 104 -25.73 7.61 -1.98
CA THR A 104 -26.09 7.81 -3.40
C THR A 104 -25.21 8.85 -4.10
N SER A 105 -24.48 9.65 -3.35
CA SER A 105 -23.58 10.68 -3.93
C SER A 105 -22.43 11.01 -2.98
N LEU A 106 -21.29 11.40 -3.54
CA LEU A 106 -20.10 11.87 -2.83
C LEU A 106 -20.02 13.39 -2.86
N ASN A 107 -19.63 13.98 -1.76
CA ASN A 107 -19.42 15.42 -1.65
C ASN A 107 -18.13 15.88 -2.35
N PRO A 108 -18.05 17.13 -2.80
CA PRO A 108 -16.83 17.72 -3.32
C PRO A 108 -15.65 17.63 -2.34
N GLY A 109 -14.44 17.47 -2.87
CA GLY A 109 -13.20 17.39 -2.08
C GLY A 109 -12.94 16.03 -1.42
N GLY A 110 -13.82 15.05 -1.64
CA GLY A 110 -13.61 13.69 -1.15
C GLY A 110 -12.58 12.94 -1.99
N CYS A 111 -11.78 12.10 -1.32
CA CYS A 111 -10.92 11.10 -1.92
C CYS A 111 -11.51 9.72 -1.65
N PHE A 112 -11.58 8.87 -2.67
CA PHE A 112 -12.21 7.56 -2.58
C PHE A 112 -11.53 6.55 -3.51
N LEU A 113 -11.72 5.27 -3.22
CA LEU A 113 -11.35 4.17 -4.09
C LEU A 113 -12.60 3.68 -4.84
N GLN A 114 -12.51 3.62 -6.17
CA GLN A 114 -13.58 3.08 -7.02
C GLN A 114 -13.12 1.77 -7.64
N VAL A 115 -13.87 0.70 -7.41
CA VAL A 115 -13.56 -0.65 -7.90
C VAL A 115 -14.77 -1.26 -8.55
N ALA A 116 -14.58 -1.96 -9.67
CA ALA A 116 -15.65 -2.72 -10.32
C ALA A 116 -16.28 -3.73 -9.36
N LYS A 117 -17.62 -3.81 -9.35
CA LYS A 117 -18.38 -4.61 -8.36
C LYS A 117 -17.95 -6.06 -8.31
N GLU A 118 -17.65 -6.66 -9.46
CA GLU A 118 -17.26 -8.07 -9.55
C GLU A 118 -15.97 -8.41 -8.82
N LYS A 119 -15.08 -7.43 -8.60
CA LYS A 119 -13.81 -7.61 -7.89
C LYS A 119 -13.94 -7.54 -6.37
N VAL A 120 -15.05 -6.98 -5.87
CA VAL A 120 -15.19 -6.63 -4.45
C VAL A 120 -16.61 -6.93 -3.90
N GLN A 121 -17.27 -8.01 -4.39
CA GLN A 121 -18.66 -8.32 -4.05
C GLN A 121 -18.91 -8.36 -2.52
N ASP A 122 -18.05 -9.05 -1.76
CA ASP A 122 -18.20 -9.27 -0.33
C ASP A 122 -17.22 -8.44 0.52
N VAL A 123 -16.57 -7.42 -0.09
CA VAL A 123 -15.61 -6.58 0.60
C VAL A 123 -16.33 -5.39 1.20
N ASN A 124 -16.28 -5.24 2.53
CA ASN A 124 -16.79 -4.08 3.25
C ASN A 124 -15.70 -3.16 3.81
N PHE A 125 -14.48 -3.67 3.87
CA PHE A 125 -13.31 -2.96 4.39
C PHE A 125 -12.07 -3.29 3.56
N VAL A 126 -11.27 -2.27 3.27
CA VAL A 126 -9.96 -2.36 2.63
C VAL A 126 -8.94 -1.79 3.61
N ALA A 127 -8.03 -2.62 4.05
CA ALA A 127 -6.97 -2.21 4.96
C ALA A 127 -5.87 -1.43 4.23
N LEU A 128 -5.09 -0.65 4.98
CA LEU A 128 -3.95 0.10 4.48
C LEU A 128 -2.66 -0.68 4.78
N SER A 129 -1.78 -0.79 3.82
CA SER A 129 -0.48 -1.44 3.99
C SER A 129 0.65 -0.53 3.51
N PHE A 130 1.56 -0.21 4.42
CA PHE A 130 2.79 0.54 4.16
C PHE A 130 4.00 -0.39 3.99
N GLU A 131 3.77 -1.67 3.84
CA GLU A 131 4.81 -2.64 3.54
C GLU A 131 5.12 -2.66 2.04
N PRO A 132 6.36 -2.99 1.64
CA PRO A 132 6.72 -3.11 0.23
C PRO A 132 5.77 -4.08 -0.48
N TYR A 133 5.16 -3.64 -1.57
CA TYR A 133 4.32 -4.50 -2.41
C TYR A 133 5.19 -5.51 -3.15
N VAL A 134 5.20 -6.75 -2.70
CA VAL A 134 5.89 -7.83 -3.40
C VAL A 134 4.99 -8.37 -4.51
N THR A 135 5.10 -7.81 -5.70
CA THR A 135 4.41 -8.32 -6.88
C THR A 135 4.96 -9.70 -7.25
N GLY A 136 4.12 -10.72 -7.14
CA GLY A 136 4.28 -11.93 -7.92
C GLY A 136 5.05 -13.09 -7.30
N VAL A 137 5.47 -13.02 -6.05
CA VAL A 137 5.80 -14.22 -5.29
C VAL A 137 4.68 -14.41 -4.28
N LYS A 138 3.76 -15.36 -4.50
CA LYS A 138 3.02 -15.93 -3.38
C LYS A 138 4.07 -16.30 -2.37
N ASP A 139 4.03 -15.69 -1.19
CA ASP A 139 4.81 -16.18 -0.07
C ASP A 139 4.58 -17.68 -0.02
N VAL A 140 5.60 -18.40 -0.41
CA VAL A 140 5.67 -19.82 -0.04
C VAL A 140 5.55 -19.73 1.47
N GLU A 141 4.38 -20.17 1.99
CA GLU A 141 4.05 -20.21 3.41
C GLU A 141 5.36 -20.31 4.19
N ALA A 142 5.60 -19.33 5.06
CA ALA A 142 6.78 -19.37 5.91
C ALA A 142 6.67 -20.65 6.73
N ARG A 143 7.07 -21.76 6.10
CA ARG A 143 7.43 -22.95 6.83
C ARG A 143 8.46 -22.44 7.80
N GLU A 144 8.13 -22.48 9.08
CA GLU A 144 8.98 -22.09 10.19
C GLU A 144 10.43 -22.20 9.75
N SER A 145 11.03 -21.06 9.43
CA SER A 145 12.39 -21.05 8.91
C SER A 145 13.27 -21.48 10.07
N GLN A 146 13.55 -22.77 10.11
CA GLN A 146 14.51 -23.26 11.09
C GLN A 146 15.77 -22.42 10.92
N PRO A 147 16.28 -21.85 12.01
CA PRO A 147 17.33 -20.85 11.93
C PRO A 147 18.54 -21.41 11.19
N VAL A 148 18.92 -20.74 10.11
CA VAL A 148 20.15 -21.08 9.38
C VAL A 148 21.32 -20.68 10.27
N ARG A 149 22.13 -21.64 10.68
CA ARG A 149 23.32 -21.40 11.50
C ARG A 149 24.59 -21.58 10.67
N LYS A 150 25.47 -20.60 10.73
CA LYS A 150 26.83 -20.71 10.19
C LYS A 150 27.77 -21.14 11.31
N ARG A 151 28.61 -22.15 11.08
CA ARG A 151 29.69 -22.55 11.97
C ARG A 151 30.95 -22.88 11.19
N VAL A 152 32.09 -22.88 11.86
CA VAL A 152 33.36 -23.35 11.28
C VAL A 152 33.64 -24.76 11.82
N GLU A 153 33.71 -25.71 10.92
CA GLU A 153 34.10 -27.09 11.23
C GLU A 153 35.37 -27.46 10.45
N HIS A 154 36.41 -27.85 11.12
CA HIS A 154 37.72 -28.21 10.52
C HIS A 154 38.28 -27.14 9.57
N GLY A 155 38.14 -25.87 9.96
CA GLY A 155 38.64 -24.73 9.17
C GLY A 155 37.78 -24.37 7.96
N ARG A 156 36.61 -24.99 7.77
CA ARG A 156 35.68 -24.69 6.67
C ARG A 156 34.35 -24.13 7.18
N VAL A 157 33.77 -23.18 6.47
CA VAL A 157 32.46 -22.66 6.79
C VAL A 157 31.40 -23.65 6.35
N VAL A 158 30.56 -24.04 7.31
CA VAL A 158 29.43 -24.95 7.12
C VAL A 158 28.14 -24.22 7.43
N ILE A 159 27.15 -24.34 6.55
CA ILE A 159 25.81 -23.79 6.73
C ILE A 159 24.89 -24.92 7.16
N VAL A 160 24.28 -24.80 8.34
CA VAL A 160 23.34 -25.81 8.87
C VAL A 160 21.92 -25.26 8.70
N LYS A 161 21.07 -25.98 7.98
CA LYS A 161 19.65 -25.68 7.78
C LYS A 161 18.84 -26.96 7.94
N ALA A 162 17.85 -26.95 8.82
CA ALA A 162 16.99 -28.11 9.10
C ALA A 162 17.78 -29.39 9.43
N GLY A 163 18.87 -29.26 10.21
CA GLY A 163 19.72 -30.41 10.59
C GLY A 163 20.65 -30.92 9.49
N ARG A 164 20.58 -30.36 8.28
CA ARG A 164 21.45 -30.73 7.16
C ARG A 164 22.60 -29.75 7.02
N LYS A 165 23.78 -30.24 6.61
CA LYS A 165 24.98 -29.42 6.42
C LYS A 165 25.21 -29.12 4.94
N TYR A 166 25.62 -27.91 4.64
CA TYR A 166 25.92 -27.43 3.29
C TYR A 166 27.24 -26.66 3.29
N ASN A 167 28.00 -26.76 2.22
CA ASN A 167 29.15 -25.88 2.00
C ASN A 167 28.72 -24.49 1.55
N VAL A 168 29.68 -23.57 1.39
CA VAL A 168 29.42 -22.18 0.97
C VAL A 168 28.81 -22.08 -0.44
N ASN A 169 28.94 -23.11 -1.26
CA ASN A 169 28.37 -23.20 -2.60
C ASN A 169 26.96 -23.83 -2.61
N GLY A 170 26.38 -24.09 -1.42
CA GLY A 170 25.05 -24.69 -1.29
C GLY A 170 24.99 -26.20 -1.52
N GLN A 171 26.13 -26.90 -1.66
CA GLN A 171 26.14 -28.32 -1.83
C GLN A 171 26.03 -29.04 -0.48
N HIS A 172 25.21 -30.11 -0.44
CA HIS A 172 25.03 -30.90 0.75
C HIS A 172 26.31 -31.69 1.07
N ILE A 173 26.75 -31.62 2.30
CA ILE A 173 27.91 -32.35 2.82
C ILE A 173 27.45 -33.36 3.89
N LYS A 174 27.98 -34.57 3.82
CA LYS A 174 27.69 -35.62 4.79
C LYS A 174 28.54 -35.44 6.06
#